data_d88b299adbb539400a86b554280c58e6
#
_entry.id   d88b299adbb539400a86b554280c58e6
#
_cell.length_a   1.000
_cell.length_b   1.000
_cell.length_c   1.000
_cell.angle_alpha   90.00
_cell.angle_beta   90.00
_cell.angle_gamma   90.00
#
_symmetry.space_group_name_H-M   'P 1'
#
loop_
_entity.id
_entity.type
_entity.pdbx_description
1 polymer ?
#
loop_
_entity_poly.entity_id
_entity_poly.type
_entity_poly.pdbx_seq_one_letter_code
_entity_poly.pdbx_strand_id
1 'polypeptide(L)'
;MNSADNLVQPLAHENNTEAVTLTVGELGHNVLMTREQRINDINAPSCWDMVIIGGGITGAGILKIACQMGLKVLLLEQKDFAWGSSSRSSKMVHGGLRYMAQGQLALTRESVTERQRLLAQGEPLISRQSFVMSHYKKVFPGPWVFNSLLSCYDFIAGAKQHKFWPKSSYQLLAPNVAEHSLLGGTQFFDALTEDARLVQRLIQESLHLKGQALNYAKVTNLAVGAKNNQITVQMQENEQAITLNAKVVVNACGAWSKLLQSTALKTDVLGSDALPPEQKENNGTGQQAKKTAFSMRPLRGSHLVIANWRLPVASVISIQHPVDKRPVQIYPWQNVTLVGTTDVEHHQDMSFEAKISQDEFAYLLATVKQQFPAANITQNDIISTFAGVRPVISTGESLEPSKEKREHHIEQHQGVISVTGGKLTTFRLIAEQVLNKACQYLAMNNLKQKAILTKALENACQQPILSQASSNLSSSIQRHVQQQIQACYGEFSHVFVNASAKAHLSPIRYSRHLWAELIWAVRFEQVQHLDDLLLRRTRLGNVLPAGARELLPDIKALCAPYLSWNEAKWQAEVARYLSLWQQSYSLPDDEITTEQGSL
;
A
#
# COMPACT_ATOMS: atom_id res chain seq x y z
N MET A 1 22.99 -36.12 -13.30
CA MET A 1 22.41 -36.99 -12.27
C MET A 1 23.20 -36.78 -11.00
N ASN A 2 22.54 -36.44 -9.91
CA ASN A 2 23.09 -36.23 -8.56
C ASN A 2 23.94 -34.96 -8.32
N SER A 3 23.28 -33.82 -8.14
CA SER A 3 23.79 -32.70 -7.34
C SER A 3 22.70 -31.74 -6.82
N ALA A 4 21.42 -32.15 -6.83
CA ALA A 4 20.31 -31.32 -6.38
C ALA A 4 19.78 -31.68 -4.96
N ASP A 5 20.26 -32.75 -4.35
CA ASP A 5 19.68 -33.28 -3.10
C ASP A 5 20.36 -32.83 -1.80
N ASN A 6 21.32 -31.89 -1.86
CA ASN A 6 22.08 -31.47 -0.66
C ASN A 6 21.66 -30.14 -0.05
N LEU A 7 20.44 -29.64 -0.30
CA LEU A 7 19.97 -28.36 0.27
C LEU A 7 18.78 -28.46 1.22
N VAL A 8 18.40 -29.66 1.62
CA VAL A 8 17.35 -29.86 2.65
C VAL A 8 17.96 -30.60 3.82
N GLN A 9 18.85 -29.96 4.56
CA GLN A 9 19.02 -30.31 5.97
C GLN A 9 17.94 -29.54 6.75
N PRO A 10 17.17 -30.24 7.62
CA PRO A 10 16.34 -29.54 8.59
C PRO A 10 17.27 -28.66 9.43
N LEU A 11 16.92 -27.41 9.63
CA LEU A 11 17.63 -26.48 10.50
C LEU A 11 17.68 -27.10 11.90
N ALA A 12 18.78 -27.81 12.18
CA ALA A 12 19.04 -28.36 13.49
C ALA A 12 19.02 -27.20 14.49
N HIS A 13 18.22 -27.34 15.53
CA HIS A 13 18.22 -26.49 16.70
C HIS A 13 19.59 -26.53 17.38
N GLU A 14 20.52 -25.71 16.95
CA GLU A 14 21.63 -25.35 17.84
C GLU A 14 21.04 -24.40 18.90
N ASN A 15 20.89 -24.96 20.10
CA ASN A 15 20.53 -24.27 21.33
C ASN A 15 21.64 -23.28 21.73
N ASN A 16 21.80 -22.19 21.00
CA ASN A 16 22.58 -21.03 21.41
C ASN A 16 21.82 -19.76 20.95
N THR A 17 20.59 -19.63 21.38
CA THR A 17 19.87 -18.36 21.38
C THR A 17 20.22 -17.64 22.69
N GLU A 18 21.38 -17.02 22.78
CA GLU A 18 21.46 -15.80 23.57
C GLU A 18 20.48 -14.83 22.92
N ALA A 19 19.33 -14.67 23.57
CA ALA A 19 18.32 -13.71 23.15
C ALA A 19 18.98 -12.32 23.22
N VAL A 20 19.35 -11.76 22.07
CA VAL A 20 19.89 -10.41 22.02
C VAL A 20 18.83 -9.48 22.62
N THR A 21 19.14 -8.96 23.80
CA THR A 21 18.26 -8.01 24.49
C THR A 21 18.40 -6.66 23.81
N LEU A 22 17.42 -6.31 22.97
CA LEU A 22 17.35 -5.00 22.33
C LEU A 22 17.01 -3.95 23.36
N THR A 23 17.69 -2.82 23.31
CA THR A 23 17.50 -1.72 24.26
C THR A 23 16.46 -0.72 23.78
N VAL A 24 15.81 -0.02 24.70
CA VAL A 24 14.88 1.09 24.40
C VAL A 24 15.59 2.20 23.59
N GLY A 25 16.89 2.39 23.79
CA GLY A 25 17.69 3.37 23.03
C GLY A 25 17.81 3.02 21.55
N GLU A 26 17.80 1.71 21.19
CA GLU A 26 17.97 1.26 19.81
C GLU A 26 16.68 1.30 18.99
N LEU A 27 15.55 0.91 19.60
CA LEU A 27 14.25 0.82 18.88
C LEU A 27 13.21 1.83 19.37
N GLY A 28 13.41 2.43 20.53
CA GLY A 28 12.38 3.23 21.19
C GLY A 28 11.36 2.39 21.95
N HIS A 29 10.83 2.96 23.03
CA HIS A 29 9.92 2.26 23.95
C HIS A 29 8.68 1.69 23.24
N ASN A 30 8.03 2.49 22.39
CA ASN A 30 6.78 2.09 21.75
C ASN A 30 6.93 0.97 20.70
N VAL A 31 8.12 0.78 20.13
CA VAL A 31 8.37 -0.36 19.24
C VAL A 31 8.45 -1.67 20.02
N LEU A 32 9.04 -1.64 21.23
CA LEU A 32 9.26 -2.80 22.08
C LEU A 32 8.02 -3.23 22.89
N MET A 33 6.98 -2.39 22.97
CA MET A 33 5.76 -2.71 23.69
C MET A 33 5.08 -3.97 23.17
N THR A 34 4.70 -4.87 24.07
CA THR A 34 3.75 -5.94 23.75
C THR A 34 2.39 -5.37 23.39
N ARG A 35 1.54 -6.17 22.74
CA ARG A 35 0.18 -5.72 22.40
C ARG A 35 -0.63 -5.34 23.64
N GLU A 36 -0.54 -6.12 24.69
CA GLU A 36 -1.22 -5.83 25.96
C GLU A 36 -0.75 -4.52 26.60
N GLN A 37 0.57 -4.31 26.67
CA GLN A 37 1.14 -3.06 27.17
C GLN A 37 0.65 -1.86 26.36
N ARG A 38 0.57 -2.01 25.04
CA ARG A 38 0.08 -0.97 24.13
C ARG A 38 -1.40 -0.65 24.36
N ILE A 39 -2.24 -1.67 24.53
CA ILE A 39 -3.66 -1.48 24.82
C ILE A 39 -3.84 -0.76 26.18
N ASN A 40 -3.07 -1.15 27.19
CA ASN A 40 -3.10 -0.51 28.51
C ASN A 40 -2.65 0.96 28.44
N ASP A 41 -1.59 1.27 27.69
CA ASP A 41 -1.09 2.64 27.49
C ASP A 41 -2.11 3.52 26.75
N ILE A 42 -2.75 2.97 25.72
CA ILE A 42 -3.79 3.67 24.95
C ILE A 42 -5.03 3.94 25.80
N ASN A 43 -5.40 3.01 26.69
CA ASN A 43 -6.56 3.13 27.60
C ASN A 43 -6.31 4.04 28.81
N ALA A 44 -5.06 4.43 29.06
CA ALA A 44 -4.74 5.34 30.15
C ALA A 44 -5.48 6.69 30.00
N PRO A 45 -5.99 7.27 31.10
CA PRO A 45 -6.75 8.51 31.06
C PRO A 45 -5.90 9.65 30.48
N SER A 46 -6.08 9.97 29.21
CA SER A 46 -5.35 11.05 28.53
C SER A 46 -6.14 11.54 27.32
N CYS A 47 -5.86 12.78 26.91
CA CYS A 47 -6.41 13.32 25.67
C CYS A 47 -5.31 13.32 24.59
N TRP A 48 -5.62 12.70 23.47
CA TRP A 48 -4.76 12.71 22.29
C TRP A 48 -4.84 14.06 21.57
N ASP A 49 -3.73 14.56 21.05
CA ASP A 49 -3.79 15.71 20.15
C ASP A 49 -4.50 15.31 18.86
N MET A 50 -4.23 14.08 18.39
CA MET A 50 -4.84 13.54 17.17
C MET A 50 -5.04 12.02 17.26
N VAL A 51 -6.22 11.54 16.83
CA VAL A 51 -6.46 10.13 16.53
C VAL A 51 -6.70 9.98 15.04
N ILE A 52 -5.95 9.08 14.40
CA ILE A 52 -6.03 8.76 12.98
C ILE A 52 -6.72 7.41 12.83
N ILE A 53 -7.79 7.34 12.03
CA ILE A 53 -8.55 6.12 11.74
C ILE A 53 -8.21 5.66 10.33
N GLY A 54 -7.58 4.49 10.23
CA GLY A 54 -7.12 3.89 8.97
C GLY A 54 -5.60 3.77 8.86
N GLY A 55 -5.10 2.53 8.86
CA GLY A 55 -3.68 2.16 8.83
C GLY A 55 -3.12 1.93 7.42
N GLY A 56 -3.68 2.61 6.41
CA GLY A 56 -3.13 2.65 5.06
C GLY A 56 -2.04 3.71 4.89
N ILE A 57 -1.55 3.89 3.66
CA ILE A 57 -0.45 4.81 3.35
C ILE A 57 -0.75 6.27 3.75
N THR A 58 -2.00 6.70 3.62
CA THR A 58 -2.42 8.06 4.00
C THR A 58 -2.34 8.24 5.51
N GLY A 59 -2.93 7.34 6.29
CA GLY A 59 -2.89 7.40 7.75
C GLY A 59 -1.47 7.26 8.31
N ALA A 60 -0.67 6.35 7.76
CA ALA A 60 0.74 6.17 8.15
C ALA A 60 1.59 7.42 7.84
N GLY A 61 1.35 8.09 6.69
CA GLY A 61 2.01 9.34 6.34
C GLY A 61 1.64 10.50 7.27
N ILE A 62 0.36 10.61 7.64
CA ILE A 62 -0.11 11.60 8.61
C ILE A 62 0.50 11.34 9.99
N LEU A 63 0.51 10.08 10.44
CA LEU A 63 1.12 9.67 11.70
C LEU A 63 2.60 10.09 11.76
N LYS A 64 3.36 9.78 10.71
CA LYS A 64 4.80 10.09 10.64
C LYS A 64 5.09 11.59 10.79
N ILE A 65 4.43 12.42 10.00
CA ILE A 65 4.66 13.87 10.04
C ILE A 65 4.16 14.46 11.38
N ALA A 66 3.01 13.99 11.90
CA ALA A 66 2.49 14.45 13.17
C ALA A 66 3.42 14.11 14.35
N CYS A 67 4.04 12.91 14.33
CA CYS A 67 5.08 12.55 15.30
C CYS A 67 6.34 13.43 15.17
N GLN A 68 6.76 13.77 13.95
CA GLN A 68 7.88 14.71 13.71
C GLN A 68 7.55 16.13 14.22
N MET A 69 6.27 16.50 14.28
CA MET A 69 5.83 17.77 14.91
C MET A 69 5.83 17.72 16.44
N GLY A 70 6.02 16.54 17.05
CA GLY A 70 5.94 16.33 18.50
C GLY A 70 4.52 16.24 19.04
N LEU A 71 3.51 15.96 18.20
CA LEU A 71 2.12 15.77 18.65
C LEU A 71 1.95 14.39 19.30
N LYS A 72 1.05 14.29 20.27
CA LYS A 72 0.61 13.02 20.85
C LYS A 72 -0.44 12.38 19.93
N VAL A 73 -0.03 11.37 19.16
CA VAL A 73 -0.83 10.81 18.07
C VAL A 73 -1.02 9.32 18.22
N LEU A 74 -2.25 8.86 17.95
CA LEU A 74 -2.64 7.45 17.89
C LEU A 74 -3.23 7.13 16.51
N LEU A 75 -2.78 6.03 15.89
CA LEU A 75 -3.38 5.47 14.68
C LEU A 75 -4.12 4.17 15.03
N LEU A 76 -5.36 4.06 14.58
CA LEU A 76 -6.23 2.88 14.77
C LEU A 76 -6.59 2.27 13.42
N GLU A 77 -6.43 0.95 13.29
CA GLU A 77 -6.79 0.19 12.08
C GLU A 77 -7.70 -0.99 12.46
N GLN A 78 -8.84 -1.12 11.78
CA GLN A 78 -9.82 -2.18 12.09
C GLN A 78 -9.38 -3.60 11.68
N LYS A 79 -8.49 -3.68 10.70
CA LYS A 79 -7.86 -4.92 10.22
C LYS A 79 -6.36 -4.83 10.49
N ASP A 80 -5.55 -5.40 9.61
CA ASP A 80 -4.11 -5.19 9.69
C ASP A 80 -3.65 -3.93 8.96
N PHE A 81 -2.49 -3.40 9.33
CA PHE A 81 -1.86 -2.28 8.63
C PHE A 81 -1.64 -2.63 7.15
N ALA A 82 -1.94 -1.66 6.28
CA ALA A 82 -1.93 -1.83 4.83
C ALA A 82 -2.94 -2.86 4.28
N TRP A 83 -3.89 -3.37 5.06
CA TRP A 83 -4.83 -4.42 4.64
C TRP A 83 -5.60 -4.05 3.36
N GLY A 84 -5.98 -2.79 3.17
CA GLY A 84 -6.73 -2.34 2.00
C GLY A 84 -5.87 -2.13 0.75
N SER A 85 -6.09 -1.01 0.06
CA SER A 85 -5.42 -0.63 -1.20
C SER A 85 -3.89 -0.54 -1.07
N SER A 86 -3.38 -0.29 0.15
CA SER A 86 -1.97 0.01 0.42
C SER A 86 -1.04 -1.22 0.39
N SER A 87 -1.57 -2.44 0.21
CA SER A 87 -0.78 -3.65 -0.08
C SER A 87 -1.07 -4.24 -1.46
N ARG A 88 -2.04 -3.67 -2.18
CA ARG A 88 -2.56 -4.22 -3.45
C ARG A 88 -2.51 -3.20 -4.58
N SER A 89 -1.59 -2.24 -4.50
CA SER A 89 -1.31 -1.28 -5.56
C SER A 89 -0.48 -1.91 -6.67
N SER A 90 -0.28 -1.19 -7.78
CA SER A 90 0.70 -1.56 -8.81
C SER A 90 2.16 -1.31 -8.39
N LYS A 91 2.44 -1.02 -7.11
CA LYS A 91 3.79 -0.80 -6.55
C LYS A 91 4.58 0.34 -7.21
N MET A 92 3.91 1.24 -7.93
CA MET A 92 4.56 2.32 -8.71
C MET A 92 4.47 3.66 -7.98
N VAL A 93 5.62 4.33 -7.89
CA VAL A 93 5.74 5.74 -7.50
C VAL A 93 6.07 6.52 -8.76
N HIS A 94 5.02 7.02 -9.45
CA HIS A 94 5.15 7.57 -10.79
C HIS A 94 4.72 9.04 -10.87
N GLY A 95 5.31 9.79 -11.78
CA GLY A 95 5.01 11.21 -12.00
C GLY A 95 3.71 11.47 -12.79
N GLY A 96 3.02 10.42 -13.25
CA GLY A 96 1.70 10.57 -13.88
C GLY A 96 1.72 11.01 -15.33
N LEU A 97 2.53 10.37 -16.17
CA LEU A 97 2.57 10.63 -17.63
C LEU A 97 1.17 10.59 -18.28
N ARG A 98 0.26 9.73 -17.77
CA ARG A 98 -1.12 9.65 -18.22
C ARG A 98 -1.91 10.94 -17.93
N TYR A 99 -1.67 11.58 -16.77
CA TYR A 99 -2.35 12.84 -16.40
C TYR A 99 -1.93 13.99 -17.34
N MET A 100 -0.64 13.99 -17.71
CA MET A 100 -0.13 14.96 -18.70
C MET A 100 -0.78 14.75 -20.07
N ALA A 101 -0.94 13.50 -20.51
CA ALA A 101 -1.64 13.19 -21.76
C ALA A 101 -3.13 13.60 -21.72
N GLN A 102 -3.72 13.76 -20.55
CA GLN A 102 -5.09 14.25 -20.31
C GLN A 102 -5.15 15.76 -20.04
N GLY A 103 -4.04 16.50 -20.19
CA GLY A 103 -3.97 17.95 -19.95
C GLY A 103 -3.91 18.37 -18.47
N GLN A 104 -3.78 17.43 -17.53
CA GLN A 104 -3.75 17.70 -16.08
C GLN A 104 -2.32 18.04 -15.61
N LEU A 105 -1.78 19.17 -16.08
CA LEU A 105 -0.37 19.55 -15.85
C LEU A 105 -0.04 19.81 -14.38
N ALA A 106 -0.96 20.41 -13.62
CA ALA A 106 -0.78 20.68 -12.20
C ALA A 106 -0.59 19.38 -11.41
N LEU A 107 -1.45 18.38 -11.66
CA LEU A 107 -1.40 17.06 -11.03
C LEU A 107 -0.14 16.27 -11.43
N THR A 108 0.34 16.47 -12.66
CA THR A 108 1.61 15.89 -13.13
C THR A 108 2.79 16.52 -12.41
N ARG A 109 2.84 17.86 -12.30
CA ARG A 109 3.91 18.58 -11.59
C ARG A 109 3.99 18.13 -10.13
N GLU A 110 2.86 18.08 -9.44
CA GLU A 110 2.76 17.60 -8.06
C GLU A 110 3.30 16.17 -7.93
N SER A 111 2.84 15.25 -8.79
CA SER A 111 3.27 13.86 -8.76
C SER A 111 4.77 13.68 -9.09
N VAL A 112 5.31 14.45 -10.03
CA VAL A 112 6.75 14.43 -10.38
C VAL A 112 7.59 14.94 -9.21
N THR A 113 7.17 16.04 -8.57
CA THR A 113 7.89 16.61 -7.42
C THR A 113 7.91 15.64 -6.24
N GLU A 114 6.77 15.03 -5.90
CA GLU A 114 6.70 14.05 -4.82
C GLU A 114 7.50 12.78 -5.14
N ARG A 115 7.44 12.27 -6.38
CA ARG A 115 8.27 11.14 -6.81
C ARG A 115 9.77 11.42 -6.63
N GLN A 116 10.24 12.60 -7.06
CA GLN A 116 11.66 12.97 -6.92
C GLN A 116 12.07 13.03 -5.44
N ARG A 117 11.23 13.62 -4.60
CA ARG A 117 11.46 13.68 -3.16
C ARG A 117 11.50 12.28 -2.54
N LEU A 118 10.55 11.42 -2.89
CA LEU A 118 10.50 10.04 -2.38
C LEU A 118 11.70 9.21 -2.86
N LEU A 119 12.17 9.37 -4.09
CA LEU A 119 13.40 8.74 -4.57
C LEU A 119 14.62 9.21 -3.77
N ALA A 120 14.75 10.50 -3.51
CA ALA A 120 15.89 11.05 -2.76
C ALA A 120 15.92 10.59 -1.29
N GLN A 121 14.77 10.30 -0.69
CA GLN A 121 14.64 9.99 0.73
C GLN A 121 14.37 8.50 1.02
N GLY A 122 13.92 7.73 0.04
CA GLY A 122 13.36 6.39 0.23
C GLY A 122 14.23 5.24 -0.31
N GLU A 123 15.38 5.51 -0.92
CA GLU A 123 16.25 4.43 -1.38
C GLU A 123 16.79 3.59 -0.20
N PRO A 124 16.90 2.26 -0.37
CA PRO A 124 16.55 1.47 -1.57
C PRO A 124 15.08 0.97 -1.62
N LEU A 125 14.20 1.31 -0.68
CA LEU A 125 12.79 0.87 -0.67
C LEU A 125 12.00 1.46 -1.85
N ILE A 126 12.24 2.73 -2.18
CA ILE A 126 11.71 3.39 -3.37
C ILE A 126 12.86 3.52 -4.34
N SER A 127 12.87 2.70 -5.38
CA SER A 127 13.99 2.59 -6.30
C SER A 127 13.63 3.06 -7.70
N ARG A 128 14.58 3.75 -8.34
CA ARG A 128 14.45 4.16 -9.74
C ARG A 128 14.38 2.95 -10.64
N GLN A 129 13.39 2.91 -11.53
CA GLN A 129 13.16 1.81 -12.46
C GLN A 129 13.08 2.33 -13.89
N SER A 130 13.66 1.55 -14.83
CA SER A 130 13.51 1.76 -16.26
C SER A 130 12.11 1.35 -16.70
N PHE A 131 11.45 2.25 -17.41
CA PHE A 131 10.18 2.03 -18.11
C PHE A 131 10.44 2.07 -19.61
N VAL A 132 9.84 1.18 -20.34
CA VAL A 132 9.95 1.13 -21.79
C VAL A 132 8.58 1.00 -22.44
N MET A 133 8.38 1.73 -23.52
CA MET A 133 7.18 1.60 -24.34
C MET A 133 7.57 1.11 -25.73
N SER A 134 7.05 -0.05 -26.12
CA SER A 134 7.23 -0.62 -27.46
C SER A 134 6.43 0.16 -28.49
N HIS A 135 7.05 0.50 -29.63
CA HIS A 135 6.40 1.18 -30.75
C HIS A 135 6.29 0.24 -31.95
N TYR A 136 5.09 0.09 -32.45
CA TYR A 136 4.77 -0.74 -33.62
C TYR A 136 4.27 0.11 -34.77
N LYS A 137 4.48 -0.33 -36.02
CA LYS A 137 3.95 0.36 -37.21
C LYS A 137 2.43 0.51 -37.11
N LYS A 138 1.93 1.70 -37.44
CA LYS A 138 0.48 2.04 -37.42
C LYS A 138 -0.20 1.95 -36.04
N VAL A 139 0.54 1.88 -34.94
CA VAL A 139 0.02 1.91 -33.57
C VAL A 139 0.29 3.29 -32.96
N PHE A 140 -0.74 3.95 -32.44
CA PHE A 140 -0.63 5.23 -31.71
C PHE A 140 -0.44 4.96 -30.20
N PRO A 141 0.41 5.76 -29.51
CA PRO A 141 1.27 6.81 -30.01
C PRO A 141 2.53 6.26 -30.69
N GLY A 142 2.86 6.82 -31.85
CA GLY A 142 4.13 6.55 -32.50
C GLY A 142 5.31 7.18 -31.73
N PRO A 143 6.58 6.84 -32.08
CA PRO A 143 7.75 7.29 -31.34
C PRO A 143 7.87 8.82 -31.26
N TRP A 144 7.52 9.55 -32.30
CA TRP A 144 7.57 11.02 -32.31
C TRP A 144 6.63 11.66 -31.30
N VAL A 145 5.37 11.23 -31.28
CA VAL A 145 4.35 11.75 -30.35
C VAL A 145 4.73 11.44 -28.91
N PHE A 146 5.15 10.21 -28.67
CA PHE A 146 5.51 9.79 -27.32
C PHE A 146 6.78 10.48 -26.80
N ASN A 147 7.81 10.66 -27.63
CA ASN A 147 9.02 11.40 -27.26
C ASN A 147 8.71 12.89 -27.01
N SER A 148 7.83 13.52 -27.79
CA SER A 148 7.42 14.90 -27.53
C SER A 148 6.70 15.04 -26.17
N LEU A 149 5.82 14.09 -25.83
CA LEU A 149 5.17 14.03 -24.51
C LEU A 149 6.20 13.86 -23.38
N LEU A 150 7.19 12.97 -23.57
CA LEU A 150 8.26 12.78 -22.59
C LEU A 150 9.22 13.96 -22.49
N SER A 151 9.41 14.74 -23.57
CA SER A 151 10.19 15.99 -23.48
C SER A 151 9.52 17.01 -22.56
N CYS A 152 8.19 17.15 -22.63
CA CYS A 152 7.45 17.98 -21.70
C CYS A 152 7.52 17.43 -20.25
N TYR A 153 7.46 16.12 -20.10
CA TYR A 153 7.58 15.46 -18.80
C TYR A 153 8.96 15.67 -18.16
N ASP A 154 10.02 15.53 -18.94
CA ASP A 154 11.40 15.78 -18.52
C ASP A 154 11.65 17.25 -18.16
N PHE A 155 11.03 18.18 -18.92
CA PHE A 155 11.07 19.60 -18.59
C PHE A 155 10.46 19.88 -17.21
N ILE A 156 9.29 19.28 -16.90
CA ILE A 156 8.66 19.39 -15.56
C ILE A 156 9.56 18.74 -14.49
N ALA A 157 10.23 17.64 -14.82
CA ALA A 157 11.15 16.92 -13.93
C ALA A 157 12.52 17.61 -13.77
N GLY A 158 12.83 18.62 -14.57
CA GLY A 158 14.12 19.33 -14.53
C GLY A 158 15.32 18.50 -15.00
N ALA A 159 15.10 17.36 -15.67
CA ALA A 159 16.18 16.48 -16.14
C ALA A 159 15.75 15.66 -17.37
N LYS A 160 16.57 15.66 -18.42
CA LYS A 160 16.34 14.82 -19.59
C LYS A 160 16.61 13.35 -19.24
N GLN A 161 15.57 12.53 -19.27
CA GLN A 161 15.63 11.14 -18.81
C GLN A 161 15.08 10.12 -19.83
N HIS A 162 14.53 10.56 -20.98
CA HIS A 162 14.02 9.64 -22.00
C HIS A 162 14.95 9.49 -23.18
N LYS A 163 14.89 8.31 -23.81
CA LYS A 163 15.66 7.98 -25.02
C LYS A 163 14.90 6.98 -25.89
N PHE A 164 14.82 7.26 -27.19
CA PHE A 164 14.36 6.30 -28.18
C PHE A 164 15.50 5.32 -28.54
N TRP A 165 15.17 4.03 -28.60
CA TRP A 165 16.05 2.95 -29.00
C TRP A 165 15.49 2.30 -30.27
N PRO A 166 16.27 2.21 -31.37
CA PRO A 166 15.87 1.45 -32.57
C PRO A 166 15.74 -0.04 -32.26
N LYS A 167 15.02 -0.79 -33.13
CA LYS A 167 14.63 -2.19 -32.91
C LYS A 167 15.73 -3.06 -32.29
N SER A 168 16.93 -3.09 -32.93
CA SER A 168 18.05 -3.94 -32.49
C SER A 168 18.51 -3.64 -31.06
N SER A 169 18.66 -2.35 -30.72
CA SER A 169 19.07 -1.94 -29.36
C SER A 169 17.93 -2.08 -28.35
N TYR A 170 16.69 -1.87 -28.78
CA TYR A 170 15.52 -2.02 -27.91
C TYR A 170 15.32 -3.47 -27.46
N GLN A 171 15.57 -4.43 -28.33
CA GLN A 171 15.49 -5.86 -28.01
C GLN A 171 16.48 -6.31 -26.93
N LEU A 172 17.56 -5.55 -26.69
CA LEU A 172 18.46 -5.78 -25.56
C LEU A 172 17.86 -5.31 -24.22
N LEU A 173 17.01 -4.27 -24.25
CA LEU A 173 16.32 -3.74 -23.07
C LEU A 173 15.04 -4.53 -22.74
N ALA A 174 14.39 -5.04 -23.76
CA ALA A 174 13.14 -5.78 -23.67
C ALA A 174 13.21 -7.02 -24.59
N PRO A 175 13.95 -8.06 -24.16
CA PRO A 175 14.10 -9.29 -24.96
C PRO A 175 12.76 -10.02 -25.10
N ASN A 176 12.62 -10.77 -26.19
CA ASN A 176 11.45 -11.62 -26.48
C ASN A 176 10.11 -10.89 -26.69
N VAL A 177 10.12 -9.55 -26.79
CA VAL A 177 8.90 -8.82 -27.19
C VAL A 177 8.50 -9.16 -28.62
N ALA A 178 7.21 -9.04 -28.93
CA ALA A 178 6.69 -9.28 -30.28
C ALA A 178 7.46 -8.46 -31.32
N GLU A 179 8.02 -9.15 -32.33
CA GLU A 179 8.92 -8.52 -33.33
C GLU A 179 8.17 -7.99 -34.56
N HIS A 180 6.98 -8.52 -34.83
CA HIS A 180 6.23 -8.14 -36.01
C HIS A 180 5.88 -6.65 -35.98
N SER A 181 6.33 -5.94 -37.03
CA SER A 181 6.13 -4.48 -37.17
C SER A 181 6.75 -3.61 -36.05
N LEU A 182 7.64 -4.14 -35.22
CA LEU A 182 8.36 -3.40 -34.18
C LEU A 182 9.31 -2.36 -34.80
N LEU A 183 9.17 -1.11 -34.42
CA LEU A 183 10.03 0.02 -34.79
C LEU A 183 11.20 0.20 -33.81
N GLY A 184 10.98 -0.15 -32.57
CA GLY A 184 11.86 0.10 -31.42
C GLY A 184 11.06 0.44 -30.18
N GLY A 185 11.66 1.12 -29.22
CA GLY A 185 10.96 1.55 -28.03
C GLY A 185 11.55 2.80 -27.40
N THR A 186 10.77 3.50 -26.60
CA THR A 186 11.22 4.66 -25.85
C THR A 186 11.38 4.28 -24.37
N GLN A 187 12.57 4.50 -23.84
CA GLN A 187 12.91 4.34 -22.43
C GLN A 187 12.70 5.67 -21.69
N PHE A 188 12.15 5.60 -20.49
CA PHE A 188 12.07 6.69 -19.53
C PHE A 188 12.18 6.13 -18.10
N PHE A 189 12.12 6.96 -17.07
CA PHE A 189 12.32 6.49 -15.70
C PHE A 189 11.21 6.99 -14.78
N ASP A 190 10.70 6.08 -13.98
CA ASP A 190 9.87 6.32 -12.82
C ASP A 190 10.38 5.47 -11.64
N ALA A 191 9.58 5.17 -10.64
CA ALA A 191 10.02 4.37 -9.51
C ALA A 191 9.07 3.24 -9.16
N LEU A 192 9.62 2.18 -8.57
CA LEU A 192 8.89 1.09 -7.91
C LEU A 192 9.17 1.11 -6.41
N THR A 193 8.23 0.54 -5.66
CA THR A 193 8.34 0.33 -4.22
C THR A 193 7.73 -0.99 -3.79
N GLU A 194 7.91 -1.35 -2.53
CA GLU A 194 7.10 -2.34 -1.82
C GLU A 194 6.08 -1.57 -0.96
N ASP A 195 4.82 -1.56 -1.40
CA ASP A 195 3.77 -0.68 -0.85
C ASP A 195 3.42 -0.96 0.61
N ALA A 196 3.24 -2.23 1.02
CA ALA A 196 2.95 -2.55 2.41
C ALA A 196 4.17 -2.30 3.31
N ARG A 197 5.38 -2.57 2.82
CA ARG A 197 6.60 -2.29 3.58
C ARG A 197 6.82 -0.79 3.77
N LEU A 198 6.42 0.03 2.80
CA LEU A 198 6.42 1.49 2.94
C LEU A 198 5.52 1.93 4.09
N VAL A 199 4.30 1.37 4.19
CA VAL A 199 3.39 1.63 5.32
C VAL A 199 4.02 1.17 6.64
N GLN A 200 4.58 -0.05 6.68
CA GLN A 200 5.21 -0.58 7.88
C GLN A 200 6.38 0.28 8.36
N ARG A 201 7.23 0.74 7.46
CA ARG A 201 8.34 1.63 7.81
C ARG A 201 7.85 2.94 8.41
N LEU A 202 6.85 3.57 7.79
CA LEU A 202 6.27 4.81 8.33
C LEU A 202 5.71 4.60 9.74
N ILE A 203 5.05 3.46 9.99
CA ILE A 203 4.50 3.13 11.32
C ILE A 203 5.65 2.88 12.31
N GLN A 204 6.62 2.02 11.99
CA GLN A 204 7.72 1.68 12.89
C GLN A 204 8.56 2.90 13.27
N GLU A 205 8.89 3.73 12.30
CA GLU A 205 9.60 4.99 12.52
C GLU A 205 8.77 6.00 13.34
N SER A 206 7.43 5.96 13.24
CA SER A 206 6.55 6.78 14.05
C SER A 206 6.48 6.29 15.51
N LEU A 207 6.47 4.96 15.72
CA LEU A 207 6.55 4.38 17.07
C LEU A 207 7.87 4.76 17.75
N HIS A 208 8.99 4.77 17.02
CA HIS A 208 10.28 5.25 17.51
C HIS A 208 10.20 6.73 17.94
N LEU A 209 9.47 7.55 17.22
CA LEU A 209 9.18 8.96 17.53
C LEU A 209 8.08 9.15 18.59
N LYS A 210 7.79 8.13 19.40
CA LYS A 210 6.79 8.13 20.48
C LYS A 210 5.32 8.19 20.01
N GLY A 211 5.02 8.02 18.72
CA GLY A 211 3.67 7.79 18.24
C GLY A 211 3.12 6.44 18.72
N GLN A 212 1.82 6.26 18.63
CA GLN A 212 1.15 4.98 18.90
C GLN A 212 0.38 4.51 17.67
N ALA A 213 0.34 3.21 17.44
CA ALA A 213 -0.45 2.58 16.38
C ALA A 213 -0.95 1.22 16.84
N LEU A 214 -2.21 0.89 16.54
CA LEU A 214 -2.82 -0.38 16.90
C LEU A 214 -3.66 -0.89 15.74
N ASN A 215 -3.36 -2.10 15.29
CA ASN A 215 -4.18 -2.85 14.32
C ASN A 215 -5.25 -3.69 15.05
N TYR A 216 -6.22 -4.22 14.32
CA TYR A 216 -7.36 -4.97 14.87
C TYR A 216 -8.12 -4.21 15.97
N ALA A 217 -8.20 -2.89 15.81
CA ALA A 217 -8.85 -1.94 16.70
C ALA A 217 -9.89 -1.14 15.90
N LYS A 218 -11.13 -1.60 15.93
CA LYS A 218 -12.23 -1.03 15.14
C LYS A 218 -12.88 0.14 15.86
N VAL A 219 -12.87 1.31 15.23
CA VAL A 219 -13.69 2.44 15.69
C VAL A 219 -15.16 2.15 15.38
N THR A 220 -15.98 2.07 16.42
CA THR A 220 -17.41 1.76 16.33
C THR A 220 -18.32 2.95 16.54
N ASN A 221 -17.83 3.98 17.26
CA ASN A 221 -18.57 5.21 17.49
C ASN A 221 -17.62 6.42 17.55
N LEU A 222 -18.11 7.57 17.08
CA LEU A 222 -17.42 8.85 17.13
C LEU A 222 -18.43 9.94 17.52
N ALA A 223 -18.35 10.39 18.78
CA ALA A 223 -19.14 11.50 19.27
C ALA A 223 -18.32 12.80 19.17
N VAL A 224 -18.83 13.74 18.38
CA VAL A 224 -18.18 15.03 18.13
C VAL A 224 -18.53 15.99 19.25
N GLY A 225 -17.53 16.50 19.97
CA GLY A 225 -17.70 17.42 21.09
C GLY A 225 -17.10 18.81 20.82
N ALA A 226 -17.56 19.82 21.55
CA ALA A 226 -17.10 21.20 21.38
C ALA A 226 -15.61 21.42 21.67
N LYS A 227 -15.01 20.64 22.58
CA LYS A 227 -13.59 20.73 22.94
C LYS A 227 -12.80 19.49 22.52
N ASN A 228 -13.37 18.32 22.77
CA ASN A 228 -12.75 17.04 22.43
C ASN A 228 -13.78 16.11 21.81
N ASN A 229 -13.32 15.29 20.89
CA ASN A 229 -14.10 14.21 20.30
C ASN A 229 -13.90 12.94 21.13
N GLN A 230 -14.96 12.16 21.32
CA GLN A 230 -14.94 10.88 22.01
C GLN A 230 -15.04 9.74 20.99
N ILE A 231 -14.12 8.80 21.09
CA ILE A 231 -13.98 7.70 20.14
C ILE A 231 -14.14 6.39 20.89
N THR A 232 -15.11 5.56 20.49
CA THR A 232 -15.25 4.20 21.00
C THR A 232 -14.54 3.23 20.08
N VAL A 233 -13.63 2.43 20.63
CA VAL A 233 -12.82 1.46 19.92
C VAL A 233 -13.11 0.08 20.44
N GLN A 234 -13.44 -0.86 19.56
CA GLN A 234 -13.64 -2.27 19.87
C GLN A 234 -12.42 -3.08 19.47
N MET A 235 -11.85 -3.82 20.43
CA MET A 235 -10.73 -4.73 20.19
C MET A 235 -11.25 -6.06 19.65
N GLN A 236 -10.50 -6.66 18.71
CA GLN A 236 -10.91 -7.94 18.12
C GLN A 236 -10.76 -9.11 19.08
N GLU A 237 -9.78 -9.08 19.98
CA GLU A 237 -9.38 -10.23 20.81
C GLU A 237 -10.41 -10.62 21.86
N ASN A 238 -11.09 -9.65 22.46
CA ASN A 238 -11.95 -9.86 23.62
C ASN A 238 -13.26 -9.06 23.56
N GLU A 239 -13.54 -8.47 22.39
CA GLU A 239 -14.68 -7.57 22.18
C GLU A 239 -14.74 -6.38 23.18
N GLN A 240 -13.66 -6.15 23.93
CA GLN A 240 -13.57 -5.06 24.88
C GLN A 240 -13.67 -3.73 24.14
N ALA A 241 -14.59 -2.88 24.59
CA ALA A 241 -14.69 -1.51 24.11
C ALA A 241 -13.93 -0.58 25.05
N ILE A 242 -13.09 0.27 24.47
CA ILE A 242 -12.43 1.38 25.18
C ILE A 242 -12.89 2.71 24.62
N THR A 243 -12.88 3.73 25.46
CA THR A 243 -13.29 5.09 25.07
C THR A 243 -12.10 6.04 25.18
N LEU A 244 -11.79 6.72 24.08
CA LEU A 244 -10.67 7.63 23.95
C LEU A 244 -11.16 9.06 23.72
N ASN A 245 -10.37 10.03 24.16
CA ASN A 245 -10.60 11.45 23.89
C ASN A 245 -9.52 12.01 22.98
N ALA A 246 -9.89 12.77 21.95
CA ALA A 246 -8.97 13.42 21.03
C ALA A 246 -9.43 14.85 20.68
N LYS A 247 -8.47 15.77 20.54
CA LYS A 247 -8.77 17.13 20.06
C LYS A 247 -9.15 17.11 18.57
N VAL A 248 -8.44 16.32 17.78
CA VAL A 248 -8.67 16.15 16.33
C VAL A 248 -8.80 14.68 16.01
N VAL A 249 -9.76 14.32 15.15
CA VAL A 249 -9.91 12.99 14.57
C VAL A 249 -9.71 13.07 13.07
N VAL A 250 -8.88 12.18 12.50
CA VAL A 250 -8.67 12.11 11.07
C VAL A 250 -9.23 10.79 10.53
N ASN A 251 -10.20 10.87 9.65
CA ASN A 251 -10.71 9.73 8.89
C ASN A 251 -9.84 9.56 7.62
N ALA A 252 -8.94 8.58 7.64
CA ALA A 252 -8.05 8.19 6.56
C ALA A 252 -8.35 6.77 6.02
N CYS A 253 -9.62 6.36 6.08
CA CYS A 253 -10.07 5.00 5.75
C CYS A 253 -10.12 4.71 4.23
N GLY A 254 -9.61 5.57 3.36
CA GLY A 254 -9.52 5.34 1.92
C GLY A 254 -10.88 4.98 1.30
N ALA A 255 -10.98 3.81 0.67
CA ALA A 255 -12.22 3.35 0.04
C ALA A 255 -13.36 3.04 1.05
N TRP A 256 -13.03 2.93 2.33
CA TRP A 256 -13.99 2.66 3.43
C TRP A 256 -14.42 3.93 4.18
N SER A 257 -13.99 5.12 3.76
CA SER A 257 -14.24 6.38 4.49
C SER A 257 -15.71 6.71 4.71
N LYS A 258 -16.60 6.36 3.77
CA LYS A 258 -18.05 6.53 3.90
C LYS A 258 -18.67 5.59 4.94
N LEU A 259 -18.18 4.36 5.08
CA LEU A 259 -18.67 3.41 6.06
C LEU A 259 -18.46 3.95 7.48
N LEU A 260 -17.33 4.58 7.76
CA LEU A 260 -17.08 5.22 9.03
C LEU A 260 -18.05 6.38 9.27
N GLN A 261 -18.30 7.22 8.26
CA GLN A 261 -19.25 8.33 8.36
C GLN A 261 -20.67 7.86 8.67
N SER A 262 -21.12 6.78 8.02
CA SER A 262 -22.48 6.25 8.23
C SER A 262 -22.66 5.48 9.55
N THR A 263 -21.59 4.87 10.06
CA THR A 263 -21.67 3.98 11.23
C THR A 263 -21.30 4.71 12.54
N ALA A 264 -20.30 5.58 12.49
CA ALA A 264 -19.73 6.22 13.67
C ALA A 264 -20.19 7.67 13.87
N LEU A 265 -20.58 8.38 12.82
CA LEU A 265 -21.13 9.74 12.90
C LEU A 265 -22.66 9.69 13.00
N LYS A 266 -23.22 8.90 13.91
CA LYS A 266 -24.58 9.17 14.39
C LYS A 266 -24.48 10.43 15.22
N THR A 267 -24.72 11.57 14.59
CA THR A 267 -24.93 12.82 15.27
C THR A 267 -26.21 12.68 16.09
N ASP A 268 -26.08 12.39 17.39
CA ASP A 268 -27.04 12.86 18.35
C ASP A 268 -26.91 14.40 18.39
N VAL A 269 -27.51 15.03 17.39
CA VAL A 269 -27.91 16.43 17.53
C VAL A 269 -29.02 16.44 18.54
N LEU A 270 -28.66 16.48 19.82
CA LEU A 270 -29.52 16.91 20.87
C LEU A 270 -29.81 18.41 20.63
N GLY A 271 -30.92 18.67 20.03
CA GLY A 271 -31.46 20.01 19.90
C GLY A 271 -32.11 20.29 18.58
N SER A 272 -33.40 20.05 18.54
CA SER A 272 -34.44 20.64 17.72
C SER A 272 -34.47 20.39 16.22
N ASP A 273 -35.64 19.90 15.91
CA ASP A 273 -36.45 20.02 14.71
C ASP A 273 -36.24 18.98 13.62
N ALA A 274 -37.11 18.00 13.76
CA ALA A 274 -37.54 17.06 12.75
C ALA A 274 -37.68 17.71 11.36
N LEU A 275 -36.97 17.18 10.39
CA LEU A 275 -37.39 17.33 9.00
C LEU A 275 -38.57 16.37 8.77
N PRO A 276 -39.74 16.87 8.34
CA PRO A 276 -40.86 16.03 8.00
C PRO A 276 -40.59 15.29 6.67
N PRO A 277 -41.29 14.16 6.46
CA PRO A 277 -41.15 13.42 5.20
C PRO A 277 -41.74 14.18 4.02
N GLU A 278 -41.19 13.92 2.87
CA GLU A 278 -41.57 14.37 1.53
C GLU A 278 -42.94 15.03 1.37
N GLN A 279 -42.96 16.31 1.02
CA GLN A 279 -44.04 16.85 0.25
C GLN A 279 -43.50 17.64 -0.96
N LYS A 280 -44.11 17.32 -2.08
CA LYS A 280 -43.89 17.86 -3.42
C LYS A 280 -44.27 19.34 -3.54
N GLU A 281 -43.56 19.99 -4.44
CA GLU A 281 -43.99 21.06 -5.34
C GLU A 281 -44.03 22.54 -4.88
N ASN A 282 -43.25 23.28 -5.59
CA ASN A 282 -43.48 24.50 -6.36
C ASN A 282 -42.96 25.86 -5.87
N ASN A 283 -42.16 26.43 -6.76
CA ASN A 283 -41.97 27.84 -7.08
C ASN A 283 -41.19 28.76 -6.14
N GLY A 284 -40.05 29.21 -6.67
CA GLY A 284 -39.48 30.50 -6.22
C GLY A 284 -37.95 30.56 -6.31
N THR A 285 -37.47 31.22 -7.32
CA THR A 285 -36.15 31.81 -7.55
C THR A 285 -35.31 31.99 -6.27
N GLY A 286 -34.33 31.13 -6.07
CA GLY A 286 -33.26 31.27 -5.10
C GLY A 286 -32.07 30.48 -5.54
N GLN A 287 -30.94 31.14 -5.79
CA GLN A 287 -29.67 30.50 -6.11
C GLN A 287 -29.29 29.52 -5.02
N GLN A 288 -29.70 28.27 -5.17
CA GLN A 288 -29.17 27.17 -4.38
C GLN A 288 -27.73 26.92 -4.83
N ALA A 289 -26.78 27.21 -3.95
CA ALA A 289 -25.43 26.70 -4.04
C ALA A 289 -25.52 25.16 -4.23
N LYS A 290 -25.28 24.67 -5.44
CA LYS A 290 -25.11 23.24 -5.72
C LYS A 290 -23.97 22.74 -4.83
N LYS A 291 -24.28 22.18 -3.65
CA LYS A 291 -23.40 21.27 -2.95
C LYS A 291 -23.18 20.10 -3.90
N THR A 292 -22.08 20.11 -4.63
CA THR A 292 -21.61 18.95 -5.38
C THR A 292 -21.28 17.85 -4.37
N ALA A 293 -22.25 16.99 -4.11
CA ALA A 293 -22.03 15.83 -3.26
C ALA A 293 -21.08 14.89 -4.01
N PHE A 294 -19.80 14.90 -3.63
CA PHE A 294 -18.84 13.92 -4.11
C PHE A 294 -19.29 12.52 -3.71
N SER A 295 -19.35 11.61 -4.67
CA SER A 295 -19.62 10.20 -4.39
C SER A 295 -18.33 9.39 -4.51
N MET A 296 -18.13 8.45 -3.57
CA MET A 296 -17.06 7.45 -3.66
C MET A 296 -17.48 6.39 -4.68
N ARG A 297 -16.63 6.15 -5.67
CA ARG A 297 -16.77 5.07 -6.66
C ARG A 297 -15.62 4.09 -6.47
N PRO A 298 -15.84 2.93 -5.84
CA PRO A 298 -14.79 1.94 -5.67
C PRO A 298 -14.45 1.30 -7.01
N LEU A 299 -13.20 1.39 -7.45
CA LEU A 299 -12.70 0.76 -8.67
C LEU A 299 -11.69 -0.32 -8.34
N ARG A 300 -11.89 -1.54 -8.86
CA ARG A 300 -10.99 -2.67 -8.69
C ARG A 300 -9.92 -2.68 -9.79
N GLY A 301 -8.70 -3.00 -9.39
CA GLY A 301 -7.59 -3.28 -10.27
C GLY A 301 -6.85 -4.53 -9.86
N SER A 302 -6.73 -5.47 -10.79
CA SER A 302 -6.20 -6.81 -10.58
C SER A 302 -4.84 -6.99 -11.22
N HIS A 303 -4.03 -7.91 -10.68
CA HIS A 303 -2.68 -8.23 -11.16
C HIS A 303 -2.46 -9.74 -11.17
N LEU A 304 -1.67 -10.21 -12.15
CA LEU A 304 -1.10 -11.55 -12.19
C LEU A 304 0.33 -11.53 -11.67
N VAL A 305 0.72 -12.58 -10.99
CA VAL A 305 2.10 -12.82 -10.52
C VAL A 305 2.65 -14.04 -11.25
N ILE A 306 3.73 -13.86 -12.00
CA ILE A 306 4.37 -14.90 -12.82
C ILE A 306 5.79 -15.10 -12.31
N ALA A 307 6.27 -16.34 -12.30
CA ALA A 307 7.67 -16.60 -11.96
C ALA A 307 8.63 -15.87 -12.91
N ASN A 308 9.63 -15.17 -12.38
CA ASN A 308 10.56 -14.39 -13.19
C ASN A 308 11.32 -15.25 -14.23
N TRP A 309 11.62 -16.52 -13.94
CA TRP A 309 12.26 -17.43 -14.89
C TRP A 309 11.33 -17.87 -16.02
N ARG A 310 10.00 -17.73 -15.88
CA ARG A 310 9.03 -18.00 -16.95
C ARG A 310 8.80 -16.79 -17.84
N LEU A 311 8.80 -15.61 -17.25
CA LEU A 311 8.65 -14.34 -17.97
C LEU A 311 9.67 -13.32 -17.44
N PRO A 312 10.96 -13.44 -17.84
CA PRO A 312 12.00 -12.54 -17.36
C PRO A 312 11.86 -11.15 -18.00
N VAL A 313 11.71 -10.13 -17.17
CA VAL A 313 11.71 -8.72 -17.58
C VAL A 313 12.62 -7.91 -16.66
N ALA A 314 13.40 -7.00 -17.22
CA ALA A 314 14.30 -6.12 -16.45
C ALA A 314 13.75 -4.68 -16.30
N SER A 315 12.86 -4.28 -17.21
CA SER A 315 12.22 -2.97 -17.24
C SER A 315 10.71 -3.11 -17.09
N VAL A 316 10.04 -2.04 -16.69
CA VAL A 316 8.58 -1.93 -16.78
C VAL A 316 8.20 -1.76 -18.24
N ILE A 317 7.56 -2.74 -18.82
CA ILE A 317 7.12 -2.71 -20.23
C ILE A 317 5.68 -2.21 -20.25
N SER A 318 5.47 -1.02 -20.80
CA SER A 318 4.15 -0.42 -20.98
C SER A 318 3.63 -0.77 -22.37
N ILE A 319 2.46 -1.39 -22.41
CA ILE A 319 1.79 -1.77 -23.65
C ILE A 319 0.33 -1.33 -23.64
N GLN A 320 -0.26 -1.23 -24.81
CA GLN A 320 -1.71 -1.02 -24.93
C GLN A 320 -2.40 -2.36 -25.10
N HIS A 321 -3.45 -2.58 -24.29
CA HIS A 321 -4.27 -3.77 -24.39
C HIS A 321 -4.86 -3.91 -25.82
N PRO A 322 -4.92 -5.13 -26.39
CA PRO A 322 -5.35 -5.33 -27.79
C PRO A 322 -6.76 -4.81 -28.09
N VAL A 323 -7.67 -4.94 -27.13
CA VAL A 323 -9.09 -4.60 -27.32
C VAL A 323 -9.37 -3.10 -27.09
N ASP A 324 -9.12 -2.61 -25.89
CA ASP A 324 -9.56 -1.28 -25.45
C ASP A 324 -8.46 -0.20 -25.43
N LYS A 325 -7.23 -0.58 -25.81
CA LYS A 325 -6.06 0.31 -25.88
C LYS A 325 -5.66 0.93 -24.54
N ARG A 326 -6.21 0.48 -23.42
CA ARG A 326 -5.76 0.92 -22.10
C ARG A 326 -4.33 0.44 -21.81
N PRO A 327 -3.53 1.25 -21.12
CA PRO A 327 -2.16 0.85 -20.79
C PRO A 327 -2.16 -0.24 -19.71
N VAL A 328 -1.44 -1.32 -19.97
CA VAL A 328 -1.12 -2.39 -19.01
C VAL A 328 0.40 -2.45 -18.89
N GLN A 329 0.90 -2.74 -17.71
CA GLN A 329 2.32 -2.85 -17.43
C GLN A 329 2.71 -4.30 -17.11
N ILE A 330 3.87 -4.72 -17.61
CA ILE A 330 4.54 -5.99 -17.30
C ILE A 330 5.89 -5.63 -16.70
N TYR A 331 6.16 -6.00 -15.44
CA TYR A 331 7.31 -5.45 -14.71
C TYR A 331 7.88 -6.38 -13.65
N PRO A 332 9.21 -6.25 -13.37
CA PRO A 332 9.86 -7.04 -12.32
C PRO A 332 9.50 -6.50 -10.93
N TRP A 333 9.25 -7.40 -9.99
CA TRP A 333 9.03 -7.06 -8.58
C TRP A 333 9.31 -8.28 -7.69
N GLN A 334 10.12 -8.14 -6.64
CA GLN A 334 10.39 -9.20 -5.64
C GLN A 334 10.74 -10.59 -6.25
N ASN A 335 11.57 -10.61 -7.30
CA ASN A 335 11.96 -11.80 -8.07
C ASN A 335 10.81 -12.51 -8.80
N VAL A 336 9.70 -11.84 -9.03
CA VAL A 336 8.60 -12.26 -9.90
C VAL A 336 8.33 -11.19 -10.96
N THR A 337 7.51 -11.52 -11.93
CA THR A 337 6.98 -10.58 -12.93
C THR A 337 5.51 -10.32 -12.64
N LEU A 338 5.16 -9.05 -12.44
CA LEU A 338 3.79 -8.60 -12.29
C LEU A 338 3.20 -8.15 -13.62
N VAL A 339 1.92 -8.47 -13.83
CA VAL A 339 1.13 -8.02 -14.99
C VAL A 339 -0.11 -7.30 -14.47
N GLY A 340 -0.30 -6.05 -14.84
CA GLY A 340 -1.46 -5.26 -14.40
C GLY A 340 -1.41 -3.82 -14.91
N THR A 341 -2.51 -3.15 -14.80
CA THR A 341 -3.67 -3.46 -13.97
C THR A 341 -4.97 -3.35 -14.78
N THR A 342 -6.01 -4.00 -14.33
CA THR A 342 -7.38 -3.76 -14.79
C THR A 342 -7.98 -2.51 -14.15
N ASP A 343 -9.16 -2.07 -14.60
CA ASP A 343 -9.86 -0.91 -14.04
C ASP A 343 -11.38 -1.12 -14.23
N VAL A 344 -12.00 -1.81 -13.28
CA VAL A 344 -13.40 -2.21 -13.32
C VAL A 344 -14.14 -1.76 -12.06
N GLU A 345 -15.45 -1.60 -12.13
CA GLU A 345 -16.25 -1.29 -10.94
C GLU A 345 -16.20 -2.44 -9.93
N HIS A 346 -16.16 -2.08 -8.66
CA HIS A 346 -16.14 -3.05 -7.57
C HIS A 346 -17.52 -3.13 -6.92
N HIS A 347 -18.20 -4.26 -7.14
CA HIS A 347 -19.54 -4.52 -6.61
C HIS A 347 -19.56 -5.54 -5.47
N GLN A 348 -18.41 -6.11 -5.14
CA GLN A 348 -18.31 -7.08 -4.04
C GLN A 348 -18.39 -6.36 -2.68
N ASP A 349 -18.78 -7.09 -1.64
CA ASP A 349 -18.79 -6.58 -0.28
C ASP A 349 -17.38 -6.12 0.15
N MET A 350 -17.29 -4.87 0.58
CA MET A 350 -16.05 -4.23 1.03
C MET A 350 -15.50 -4.80 2.34
N SER A 351 -16.22 -5.68 3.03
CA SER A 351 -15.73 -6.38 4.24
C SER A 351 -14.76 -7.51 3.92
N PHE A 352 -14.78 -8.02 2.69
CA PHE A 352 -13.90 -9.07 2.18
C PHE A 352 -12.74 -8.49 1.34
N GLU A 353 -11.71 -9.31 1.17
CA GLU A 353 -10.63 -8.99 0.24
C GLU A 353 -11.11 -9.08 -1.21
N ALA A 354 -10.77 -8.06 -2.00
CA ALA A 354 -11.09 -8.07 -3.42
C ALA A 354 -10.34 -9.20 -4.13
N LYS A 355 -11.01 -9.87 -5.05
CA LYS A 355 -10.45 -10.95 -5.90
C LYS A 355 -10.56 -10.60 -7.38
N ILE A 356 -9.67 -11.16 -8.18
CA ILE A 356 -9.70 -11.07 -9.64
C ILE A 356 -10.92 -11.84 -10.17
N SER A 357 -11.56 -11.35 -11.24
CA SER A 357 -12.57 -12.11 -11.98
C SER A 357 -11.94 -12.88 -13.14
N GLN A 358 -12.70 -13.84 -13.71
CA GLN A 358 -12.26 -14.61 -14.88
C GLN A 358 -12.01 -13.68 -16.08
N ASP A 359 -12.87 -12.68 -16.29
CA ASP A 359 -12.69 -11.70 -17.37
C ASP A 359 -11.42 -10.87 -17.21
N GLU A 360 -11.12 -10.42 -15.97
CA GLU A 360 -9.90 -9.70 -15.67
C GLU A 360 -8.66 -10.57 -15.87
N PHE A 361 -8.74 -11.86 -15.50
CA PHE A 361 -7.68 -12.83 -15.72
C PHE A 361 -7.41 -13.02 -17.22
N ALA A 362 -8.45 -13.28 -18.01
CA ALA A 362 -8.36 -13.43 -19.46
C ALA A 362 -7.81 -12.17 -20.13
N TYR A 363 -8.26 -10.99 -19.69
CA TYR A 363 -7.79 -9.68 -20.16
C TYR A 363 -6.28 -9.51 -19.95
N LEU A 364 -5.78 -9.77 -18.75
CA LEU A 364 -4.35 -9.63 -18.44
C LEU A 364 -3.51 -10.69 -19.16
N LEU A 365 -3.98 -11.93 -19.26
CA LEU A 365 -3.28 -12.99 -19.96
C LEU A 365 -3.18 -12.72 -21.47
N ALA A 366 -4.22 -12.16 -22.09
CA ALA A 366 -4.20 -11.73 -23.49
C ALA A 366 -3.12 -10.68 -23.75
N THR A 367 -2.92 -9.76 -22.80
CA THR A 367 -1.84 -8.75 -22.84
C THR A 367 -0.45 -9.39 -22.90
N VAL A 368 -0.20 -10.40 -22.05
CA VAL A 368 1.07 -11.13 -22.03
C VAL A 368 1.30 -11.88 -23.33
N LYS A 369 0.30 -12.61 -23.82
CA LYS A 369 0.36 -13.37 -25.08
C LYS A 369 0.64 -12.47 -26.29
N GLN A 370 0.07 -11.25 -26.29
CA GLN A 370 0.34 -10.28 -27.35
C GLN A 370 1.77 -9.77 -27.31
N GLN A 371 2.27 -9.41 -26.13
CA GLN A 371 3.59 -8.78 -26.00
C GLN A 371 4.74 -9.79 -26.08
N PHE A 372 4.53 -10.99 -25.57
CA PHE A 372 5.51 -12.06 -25.49
C PHE A 372 4.99 -13.38 -26.10
N PRO A 373 4.70 -13.41 -27.42
CA PRO A 373 4.07 -14.60 -28.02
C PRO A 373 4.93 -15.85 -27.90
N ALA A 374 6.26 -15.72 -27.97
CA ALA A 374 7.19 -16.85 -27.87
C ALA A 374 7.31 -17.43 -26.45
N ALA A 375 6.88 -16.70 -25.42
CA ALA A 375 6.95 -17.17 -24.03
C ALA A 375 5.92 -18.26 -23.71
N ASN A 376 4.86 -18.39 -24.53
CA ASN A 376 3.79 -19.39 -24.38
C ASN A 376 3.25 -19.46 -22.92
N ILE A 377 2.99 -18.30 -22.33
CA ILE A 377 2.47 -18.22 -20.95
C ILE A 377 1.03 -18.72 -20.89
N THR A 378 0.78 -19.61 -19.94
CA THR A 378 -0.50 -20.21 -19.65
C THR A 378 -0.95 -19.93 -18.21
N GLN A 379 -2.13 -20.35 -17.83
CA GLN A 379 -2.61 -20.27 -16.43
C GLN A 379 -1.70 -21.01 -15.44
N ASN A 380 -1.05 -22.10 -15.86
CA ASN A 380 -0.15 -22.90 -15.02
C ASN A 380 1.15 -22.17 -14.65
N ASP A 381 1.46 -21.06 -15.32
CA ASP A 381 2.64 -20.23 -15.05
C ASP A 381 2.35 -19.13 -14.00
N ILE A 382 1.08 -18.99 -13.60
CA ILE A 382 0.65 -17.98 -12.64
C ILE A 382 0.83 -18.51 -11.22
N ILE A 383 1.65 -17.83 -10.43
CA ILE A 383 1.92 -18.18 -9.02
C ILE A 383 0.74 -17.79 -8.13
N SER A 384 0.24 -16.57 -8.33
CA SER A 384 -0.84 -15.98 -7.56
C SER A 384 -1.46 -14.82 -8.33
N THR A 385 -2.53 -14.29 -7.79
CA THR A 385 -3.17 -13.05 -8.24
C THR A 385 -3.38 -12.12 -7.04
N PHE A 386 -3.64 -10.85 -7.27
CA PHE A 386 -4.16 -9.96 -6.24
C PHE A 386 -4.98 -8.83 -6.86
N ALA A 387 -5.97 -8.34 -6.13
CA ALA A 387 -6.82 -7.24 -6.53
C ALA A 387 -6.91 -6.17 -5.43
N GLY A 388 -6.88 -4.91 -5.82
CA GLY A 388 -7.01 -3.78 -4.89
C GLY A 388 -8.15 -2.85 -5.30
N VAL A 389 -8.84 -2.27 -4.31
CA VAL A 389 -9.91 -1.30 -4.53
C VAL A 389 -9.37 0.11 -4.38
N ARG A 390 -9.55 0.92 -5.42
CA ARG A 390 -9.13 2.33 -5.45
C ARG A 390 -10.23 3.22 -4.93
N PRO A 391 -9.93 4.17 -4.04
CA PRO A 391 -10.87 5.21 -3.61
C PRO A 391 -10.97 6.31 -4.67
N VAL A 392 -11.82 6.15 -5.66
CA VAL A 392 -12.01 7.14 -6.71
C VAL A 392 -13.19 8.05 -6.36
N ILE A 393 -13.00 9.37 -6.54
CA ILE A 393 -14.03 10.36 -6.32
C ILE A 393 -14.75 10.62 -7.65
N SER A 394 -16.07 10.39 -7.68
CA SER A 394 -16.92 10.73 -8.81
C SER A 394 -17.62 12.07 -8.58
N THR A 395 -17.62 12.91 -9.61
CA THR A 395 -18.31 14.21 -9.60
C THR A 395 -19.77 14.11 -10.08
N GLY A 396 -20.30 12.90 -10.23
CA GLY A 396 -21.68 12.66 -10.65
C GLY A 396 -21.87 12.57 -12.17
N GLU A 397 -20.84 12.81 -12.96
CA GLU A 397 -20.84 12.51 -14.39
C GLU A 397 -20.56 11.01 -14.59
N SER A 398 -21.31 10.36 -15.48
CA SER A 398 -21.08 8.94 -15.84
C SER A 398 -19.85 8.82 -16.74
N LEU A 399 -18.67 8.98 -16.14
CA LEU A 399 -17.39 8.80 -16.84
C LEU A 399 -16.98 7.32 -16.84
N GLU A 400 -16.29 6.91 -17.89
CA GLU A 400 -15.62 5.60 -17.88
C GLU A 400 -14.64 5.53 -16.70
N PRO A 401 -14.50 4.38 -16.00
CA PRO A 401 -13.62 4.21 -14.84
C PRO A 401 -12.21 4.76 -15.03
N SER A 402 -11.69 4.61 -16.24
CA SER A 402 -10.36 5.07 -16.62
C SER A 402 -10.21 6.58 -16.76
N LYS A 403 -11.31 7.33 -16.89
CA LYS A 403 -11.33 8.79 -17.09
C LYS A 403 -11.59 9.56 -15.79
N GLU A 404 -11.94 8.87 -14.69
CA GLU A 404 -12.18 9.50 -13.40
C GLU A 404 -10.93 10.20 -12.85
N LYS A 405 -11.14 11.36 -12.23
CA LYS A 405 -10.06 12.14 -11.62
C LYS A 405 -9.53 11.43 -10.39
N ARG A 406 -8.21 11.30 -10.28
CA ARG A 406 -7.52 10.70 -9.13
C ARG A 406 -6.99 11.77 -8.18
N GLU A 407 -7.80 12.77 -7.93
CA GLU A 407 -7.56 13.81 -6.94
C GLU A 407 -7.95 13.29 -5.55
N HIS A 408 -7.49 13.97 -4.51
CA HIS A 408 -7.94 13.73 -3.15
C HIS A 408 -8.82 14.90 -2.70
N HIS A 409 -9.71 14.62 -1.78
CA HIS A 409 -10.59 15.62 -1.18
C HIS A 409 -10.45 15.59 0.33
N ILE A 410 -10.34 16.77 0.95
CA ILE A 410 -10.20 16.90 2.40
C ILE A 410 -11.33 17.78 2.91
N GLU A 411 -12.24 17.16 3.67
CA GLU A 411 -13.33 17.83 4.36
C GLU A 411 -12.98 18.00 5.84
N GLN A 412 -13.51 19.06 6.46
CA GLN A 412 -13.35 19.31 7.88
C GLN A 412 -14.69 19.72 8.48
N HIS A 413 -15.07 19.06 9.57
CA HIS A 413 -16.24 19.38 10.35
C HIS A 413 -15.97 19.19 11.84
N GLN A 414 -16.07 20.27 12.65
CA GLN A 414 -16.00 20.23 14.13
C GLN A 414 -14.86 19.34 14.71
N GLY A 415 -13.61 19.48 14.22
CA GLY A 415 -12.47 18.71 14.71
C GLY A 415 -12.34 17.33 14.09
N VAL A 416 -13.22 16.95 13.16
CA VAL A 416 -13.08 15.76 12.32
C VAL A 416 -12.62 16.17 10.94
N ILE A 417 -11.55 15.56 10.45
CA ILE A 417 -10.98 15.79 9.11
C ILE A 417 -11.09 14.48 8.34
N SER A 418 -11.84 14.46 7.25
CA SER A 418 -11.99 13.28 6.39
C SER A 418 -11.18 13.43 5.10
N VAL A 419 -10.38 12.41 4.78
CA VAL A 419 -9.59 12.33 3.55
C VAL A 419 -10.14 11.23 2.66
N THR A 420 -10.48 11.58 1.44
CA THR A 420 -11.00 10.64 0.44
C THR A 420 -10.17 10.75 -0.83
N GLY A 421 -9.92 9.63 -1.51
CA GLY A 421 -9.09 9.60 -2.72
C GLY A 421 -7.60 9.61 -2.44
N GLY A 422 -6.82 10.09 -3.42
CA GLY A 422 -5.37 10.17 -3.34
C GLY A 422 -4.63 8.99 -3.97
N LYS A 423 -3.30 9.09 -4.00
CA LYS A 423 -2.37 8.14 -4.64
C LYS A 423 -1.20 7.82 -3.73
N LEU A 424 -0.60 6.64 -3.95
CA LEU A 424 0.64 6.25 -3.27
C LEU A 424 1.74 7.31 -3.42
N THR A 425 1.90 7.92 -4.60
CA THR A 425 2.95 8.91 -4.87
C THR A 425 2.80 10.18 -4.03
N THR A 426 1.56 10.63 -3.76
CA THR A 426 1.29 11.94 -3.14
C THR A 426 0.87 11.84 -1.67
N PHE A 427 1.07 10.70 -1.02
CA PHE A 427 0.64 10.50 0.37
C PHE A 427 1.23 11.51 1.35
N ARG A 428 2.50 11.92 1.14
CA ARG A 428 3.18 12.90 1.98
C ARG A 428 2.54 14.28 1.85
N LEU A 429 2.24 14.70 0.63
CA LEU A 429 1.58 15.99 0.38
C LEU A 429 0.16 16.01 0.97
N ILE A 430 -0.58 14.91 0.83
CA ILE A 430 -1.90 14.75 1.47
C ILE A 430 -1.78 14.88 2.98
N ALA A 431 -0.78 14.23 3.59
CA ALA A 431 -0.53 14.32 5.02
C ALA A 431 -0.23 15.77 5.47
N GLU A 432 0.61 16.49 4.72
CA GLU A 432 0.89 17.91 4.96
C GLU A 432 -0.38 18.78 4.93
N GLN A 433 -1.23 18.59 3.93
CA GLN A 433 -2.49 19.33 3.80
C GLN A 433 -3.49 19.03 4.94
N VAL A 434 -3.59 17.76 5.35
CA VAL A 434 -4.42 17.35 6.49
C VAL A 434 -3.91 17.99 7.79
N LEU A 435 -2.61 17.95 8.02
CA LEU A 435 -2.00 18.51 9.22
C LEU A 435 -2.10 20.04 9.25
N ASN A 436 -2.04 20.72 8.12
CA ASN A 436 -2.28 22.16 8.07
C ASN A 436 -3.71 22.51 8.54
N LYS A 437 -4.74 21.73 8.11
CA LYS A 437 -6.10 21.89 8.63
C LYS A 437 -6.20 21.55 10.13
N ALA A 438 -5.52 20.49 10.57
CA ALA A 438 -5.47 20.10 11.97
C ALA A 438 -4.83 21.19 12.86
N CYS A 439 -3.74 21.81 12.41
CA CYS A 439 -3.08 22.92 13.12
C CYS A 439 -4.02 24.13 13.30
N GLN A 440 -4.83 24.44 12.29
CA GLN A 440 -5.83 25.52 12.38
C GLN A 440 -6.85 25.23 13.49
N TYR A 441 -7.30 23.99 13.59
CA TYR A 441 -8.26 23.57 14.63
C TYR A 441 -7.60 23.49 16.02
N LEU A 442 -6.42 22.88 16.15
CA LEU A 442 -5.68 22.76 17.41
C LEU A 442 -5.31 24.12 18.02
N ALA A 443 -5.13 25.13 17.19
CA ALA A 443 -4.82 26.48 17.63
C ALA A 443 -6.02 27.22 18.27
N MET A 444 -7.27 26.86 17.94
CA MET A 444 -8.54 27.39 18.49
C MET A 444 -8.49 28.90 18.84
N ASN A 445 -8.26 29.75 17.85
CA ASN A 445 -8.17 31.22 17.99
C ASN A 445 -6.94 31.74 18.77
N ASN A 446 -6.01 30.88 19.17
CA ASN A 446 -4.74 31.28 19.78
C ASN A 446 -3.65 31.50 18.71
N LEU A 447 -3.41 32.76 18.34
CA LEU A 447 -2.44 33.12 17.30
C LEU A 447 -1.01 32.65 17.62
N LYS A 448 -0.59 32.65 18.89
CA LYS A 448 0.73 32.13 19.30
C LYS A 448 0.81 30.63 19.07
N GLN A 449 -0.21 29.88 19.48
CA GLN A 449 -0.28 28.44 19.28
C GLN A 449 -0.30 28.09 17.78
N LYS A 450 -1.03 28.87 16.98
CA LYS A 450 -1.07 28.69 15.51
C LYS A 450 0.32 28.87 14.91
N ALA A 451 1.06 29.92 15.28
CA ALA A 451 2.41 30.16 14.78
C ALA A 451 3.37 29.02 15.16
N ILE A 452 3.29 28.52 16.40
CA ILE A 452 4.11 27.37 16.88
C ILE A 452 3.80 26.11 16.04
N LEU A 453 2.54 25.75 15.86
CA LEU A 453 2.12 24.56 15.13
C LEU A 453 2.47 24.67 13.63
N THR A 454 2.28 25.84 13.02
CA THR A 454 2.67 26.08 11.61
C THR A 454 4.17 25.88 11.42
N LYS A 455 5.00 26.45 12.30
CA LYS A 455 6.45 26.28 12.24
C LYS A 455 6.87 24.83 12.50
N ALA A 456 6.21 24.13 13.42
CA ALA A 456 6.46 22.72 13.67
C ALA A 456 6.14 21.87 12.43
N LEU A 457 5.04 22.15 11.73
CA LEU A 457 4.68 21.49 10.47
C LEU A 457 5.70 21.77 9.36
N GLU A 458 6.11 23.03 9.19
CA GLU A 458 7.15 23.41 8.21
C GLU A 458 8.45 22.64 8.46
N ASN A 459 8.91 22.61 9.71
CA ASN A 459 10.11 21.88 10.11
C ASN A 459 9.97 20.37 9.88
N ALA A 460 8.83 19.77 10.23
CA ALA A 460 8.57 18.36 10.01
C ALA A 460 8.54 18.02 8.51
N CYS A 461 7.94 18.86 7.67
CA CYS A 461 7.90 18.67 6.23
C CYS A 461 9.27 18.81 5.53
N GLN A 462 10.25 19.45 6.18
CA GLN A 462 11.63 19.51 5.70
C GLN A 462 12.42 18.25 6.06
N GLN A 463 12.03 17.52 7.11
CA GLN A 463 12.66 16.26 7.47
C GLN A 463 12.36 15.17 6.44
N PRO A 464 13.24 14.18 6.30
CA PRO A 464 12.95 13.00 5.48
C PRO A 464 11.71 12.28 5.99
N ILE A 465 10.81 11.91 5.07
CA ILE A 465 9.62 11.12 5.40
C ILE A 465 9.98 9.67 5.80
N LEU A 466 11.08 9.17 5.24
CA LEU A 466 11.70 7.90 5.61
C LEU A 466 13.11 8.16 6.12
N SER A 467 13.49 7.49 7.19
CA SER A 467 14.85 7.54 7.71
C SER A 467 15.84 6.94 6.69
N GLN A 468 17.04 7.49 6.63
CA GLN A 468 18.10 6.93 5.80
C GLN A 468 18.57 5.60 6.39
N ALA A 469 18.80 4.62 5.51
CA ALA A 469 19.36 3.35 5.92
C ALA A 469 20.81 3.53 6.41
N SER A 470 21.17 2.79 7.47
CA SER A 470 22.56 2.73 7.93
C SER A 470 23.46 2.21 6.81
N SER A 471 24.50 2.97 6.46
CA SER A 471 25.45 2.60 5.40
C SER A 471 26.42 1.48 5.79
N ASN A 472 26.55 1.20 7.10
CA ASN A 472 27.61 0.34 7.65
C ASN A 472 27.10 -1.04 8.08
N LEU A 473 26.45 -1.77 7.16
CA LEU A 473 26.21 -3.19 7.39
C LEU A 473 27.52 -3.98 7.14
N SER A 474 27.69 -5.11 7.87
CA SER A 474 28.88 -5.95 7.74
C SER A 474 29.14 -6.36 6.30
N SER A 475 30.40 -6.24 5.84
CA SER A 475 30.83 -6.67 4.50
C SER A 475 30.70 -8.19 4.29
N SER A 476 30.50 -8.97 5.35
CA SER A 476 30.23 -10.42 5.25
C SER A 476 28.83 -10.74 4.74
N ILE A 477 27.90 -9.75 4.72
CA ILE A 477 26.54 -9.91 4.19
C ILE A 477 26.54 -9.58 2.70
N GLN A 478 25.97 -10.45 1.88
CA GLN A 478 25.90 -10.25 0.44
C GLN A 478 25.16 -8.94 0.09
N ARG A 479 25.64 -8.22 -0.91
CA ARG A 479 25.14 -6.88 -1.28
C ARG A 479 23.62 -6.81 -1.50
N HIS A 480 23.04 -7.81 -2.16
CA HIS A 480 21.60 -7.82 -2.41
C HIS A 480 20.78 -8.03 -1.12
N VAL A 481 21.33 -8.80 -0.14
CA VAL A 481 20.74 -8.97 1.19
C VAL A 481 20.84 -7.66 1.98
N GLN A 482 21.99 -6.97 1.92
CA GLN A 482 22.13 -5.64 2.53
C GLN A 482 21.09 -4.65 1.99
N GLN A 483 20.90 -4.62 0.67
CA GLN A 483 19.90 -3.77 0.03
C GLN A 483 18.46 -4.10 0.48
N GLN A 484 18.13 -5.38 0.63
CA GLN A 484 16.83 -5.82 1.15
C GLN A 484 16.63 -5.34 2.60
N ILE A 485 17.62 -5.54 3.47
CA ILE A 485 17.58 -5.12 4.87
C ILE A 485 17.43 -3.60 4.96
N GLN A 486 18.24 -2.85 4.21
CA GLN A 486 18.17 -1.38 4.18
C GLN A 486 16.82 -0.86 3.67
N ALA A 487 16.26 -1.50 2.64
CA ALA A 487 14.93 -1.17 2.13
C ALA A 487 13.85 -1.39 3.19
N CYS A 488 13.87 -2.53 3.84
CA CYS A 488 12.82 -2.94 4.78
C CYS A 488 12.90 -2.21 6.12
N TYR A 489 14.09 -1.90 6.62
CA TYR A 489 14.29 -1.47 8.01
C TYR A 489 14.92 -0.08 8.18
N GLY A 490 15.45 0.53 7.12
CA GLY A 490 15.98 1.90 7.18
C GLY A 490 17.04 2.08 8.27
N GLU A 491 16.84 3.02 9.17
CA GLU A 491 17.73 3.28 10.31
C GLU A 491 17.88 2.08 11.26
N PHE A 492 16.89 1.20 11.33
CA PHE A 492 16.93 -0.01 12.16
C PHE A 492 17.71 -1.17 11.53
N SER A 493 18.30 -0.99 10.34
CA SER A 493 18.99 -2.06 9.60
C SER A 493 20.11 -2.71 10.40
N HIS A 494 20.88 -1.92 11.16
CA HIS A 494 21.97 -2.46 12.02
C HIS A 494 21.40 -3.23 13.23
N VAL A 495 20.31 -2.73 13.83
CA VAL A 495 19.64 -3.41 14.95
C VAL A 495 19.04 -4.74 14.46
N PHE A 496 18.42 -4.75 13.28
CA PHE A 496 17.90 -5.96 12.65
C PHE A 496 18.99 -7.01 12.46
N VAL A 497 20.15 -6.61 11.91
CA VAL A 497 21.27 -7.52 11.69
C VAL A 497 21.82 -8.06 13.01
N ASN A 498 22.04 -7.21 14.00
CA ASN A 498 22.58 -7.58 15.30
C ASN A 498 21.62 -8.50 16.09
N ALA A 499 20.31 -8.33 15.92
CA ALA A 499 19.29 -9.15 16.54
C ALA A 499 19.02 -10.46 15.81
N SER A 500 19.64 -10.70 14.66
CA SER A 500 19.38 -11.85 13.80
C SER A 500 20.50 -12.88 13.88
N ALA A 501 20.15 -14.16 14.02
CA ALA A 501 21.11 -15.23 13.81
C ALA A 501 21.64 -15.20 12.37
N LYS A 502 22.93 -15.41 12.19
CA LYS A 502 23.59 -15.33 10.87
C LYS A 502 22.95 -16.27 9.84
N ALA A 503 22.53 -17.45 10.24
CA ALA A 503 21.84 -18.41 9.37
C ALA A 503 20.50 -17.87 8.85
N HIS A 504 19.80 -17.05 9.62
CA HIS A 504 18.51 -16.48 9.25
C HIS A 504 18.62 -15.26 8.32
N LEU A 505 19.82 -14.72 8.08
CA LEU A 505 20.08 -13.68 7.09
C LEU A 505 20.15 -14.21 5.65
N SER A 506 19.72 -15.44 5.42
CA SER A 506 19.62 -16.08 4.11
C SER A 506 18.21 -15.87 3.49
N PRO A 507 18.13 -15.72 2.16
CA PRO A 507 16.85 -15.63 1.45
C PRO A 507 16.01 -16.91 1.57
N ILE A 508 14.68 -16.74 1.64
CA ILE A 508 13.71 -17.83 1.65
C ILE A 508 13.45 -18.26 0.21
N ARG A 509 13.91 -19.45 -0.16
CA ARG A 509 13.78 -19.97 -1.53
C ARG A 509 14.35 -18.97 -2.55
N TYR A 510 13.59 -18.68 -3.62
CA TYR A 510 13.95 -17.70 -4.64
C TYR A 510 13.35 -16.30 -4.38
N SER A 511 12.75 -16.06 -3.21
CA SER A 511 12.24 -14.74 -2.83
C SER A 511 13.37 -13.81 -2.40
N ARG A 512 13.08 -12.52 -2.23
CA ARG A 512 14.03 -11.57 -1.59
C ARG A 512 13.93 -11.57 -0.08
N HIS A 513 12.89 -12.17 0.49
CA HIS A 513 12.64 -12.17 1.92
C HIS A 513 13.58 -13.10 2.67
N LEU A 514 13.99 -12.69 3.86
CA LEU A 514 14.92 -13.42 4.72
C LEU A 514 14.15 -14.13 5.84
N TRP A 515 14.68 -15.25 6.33
CA TRP A 515 14.13 -15.92 7.50
C TRP A 515 14.06 -15.01 8.73
N ALA A 516 15.04 -14.14 8.91
CA ALA A 516 15.06 -13.16 9.99
C ALA A 516 13.90 -12.16 9.92
N GLU A 517 13.37 -11.84 8.73
CA GLU A 517 12.21 -10.94 8.58
C GLU A 517 10.96 -11.51 9.25
N LEU A 518 10.78 -12.84 9.24
CA LEU A 518 9.66 -13.49 9.90
C LEU A 518 9.72 -13.32 11.43
N ILE A 519 10.91 -13.55 12.02
CA ILE A 519 11.12 -13.37 13.46
C ILE A 519 10.91 -11.91 13.86
N TRP A 520 11.47 -10.98 13.10
CA TRP A 520 11.33 -9.55 13.36
C TRP A 520 9.86 -9.12 13.33
N ALA A 521 9.13 -9.56 12.30
CA ALA A 521 7.73 -9.20 12.12
C ALA A 521 6.86 -9.67 13.29
N VAL A 522 7.00 -10.91 13.73
CA VAL A 522 6.20 -11.44 14.86
C VAL A 522 6.56 -10.81 16.19
N ARG A 523 7.79 -10.30 16.34
CA ARG A 523 8.24 -9.64 17.58
C ARG A 523 7.84 -8.17 17.65
N PHE A 524 7.93 -7.44 16.54
CA PHE A 524 7.92 -5.97 16.56
C PHE A 524 6.88 -5.32 15.65
N GLU A 525 6.26 -6.06 14.71
CA GLU A 525 5.38 -5.48 13.70
C GLU A 525 3.90 -5.87 13.91
N GLN A 526 3.50 -6.19 15.13
CA GLN A 526 2.12 -6.45 15.55
C GLN A 526 1.39 -7.50 14.69
N VAL A 527 2.03 -8.59 14.37
CA VAL A 527 1.41 -9.73 13.67
C VAL A 527 0.39 -10.41 14.58
N GLN A 528 -0.86 -10.52 14.12
CA GLN A 528 -1.96 -11.21 14.81
C GLN A 528 -2.45 -12.44 14.04
N HIS A 529 -2.19 -12.50 12.73
CA HIS A 529 -2.63 -13.54 11.83
C HIS A 529 -1.53 -13.93 10.84
N LEU A 530 -1.60 -15.15 10.28
CA LEU A 530 -0.64 -15.60 9.27
C LEU A 530 -0.66 -14.78 7.99
N ASP A 531 -1.80 -14.23 7.59
CA ASP A 531 -1.86 -13.34 6.43
C ASP A 531 -1.21 -11.97 6.66
N ASP A 532 -1.13 -11.49 7.91
CA ASP A 532 -0.31 -10.32 8.24
C ASP A 532 1.15 -10.60 7.88
N LEU A 533 1.65 -11.74 8.33
CA LEU A 533 3.03 -12.17 8.15
C LEU A 533 3.35 -12.43 6.68
N LEU A 534 2.51 -13.21 5.99
CA LEU A 534 2.82 -13.79 4.68
C LEU A 534 2.39 -12.91 3.49
N LEU A 535 1.41 -12.00 3.68
CA LEU A 535 0.89 -11.16 2.62
C LEU A 535 1.25 -9.68 2.79
N ARG A 536 1.70 -9.22 4.00
CA ARG A 536 1.95 -7.80 4.28
C ARG A 536 3.29 -7.49 4.96
N ARG A 537 3.77 -8.31 5.90
CA ARG A 537 5.12 -8.13 6.48
C ARG A 537 6.19 -8.67 5.56
N THR A 538 5.93 -9.84 5.01
CA THR A 538 6.62 -10.40 3.84
C THR A 538 5.64 -10.51 2.67
N ARG A 539 6.12 -10.94 1.52
CA ARG A 539 5.26 -11.20 0.36
C ARG A 539 5.30 -12.67 -0.06
N LEU A 540 5.72 -13.54 0.86
CA LEU A 540 5.89 -14.97 0.58
C LEU A 540 4.61 -15.60 0.02
N GLY A 541 3.45 -15.21 0.54
CA GLY A 541 2.15 -15.68 0.06
C GLY A 541 1.80 -15.22 -1.37
N ASN A 542 2.41 -14.14 -1.86
CA ASN A 542 2.22 -13.65 -3.22
C ASN A 542 3.26 -14.20 -4.20
N VAL A 543 4.52 -14.37 -3.75
CA VAL A 543 5.64 -14.67 -4.65
C VAL A 543 6.03 -16.15 -4.68
N LEU A 544 5.50 -16.97 -3.76
CA LEU A 544 5.72 -18.40 -3.73
C LEU A 544 4.43 -19.17 -4.06
N PRO A 545 4.53 -20.36 -4.67
CA PRO A 545 3.38 -21.17 -5.06
C PRO A 545 2.47 -21.51 -3.88
N ALA A 546 1.17 -21.63 -4.16
CA ALA A 546 0.14 -22.04 -3.20
C ALA A 546 0.20 -21.28 -1.85
N GLY A 547 0.54 -19.97 -1.90
CA GLY A 547 0.61 -19.16 -0.70
C GLY A 547 1.73 -19.54 0.27
N ALA A 548 2.83 -20.07 -0.24
CA ALA A 548 3.94 -20.59 0.57
C ALA A 548 3.55 -21.75 1.51
N ARG A 549 2.50 -22.53 1.17
CA ARG A 549 1.98 -23.66 1.98
C ARG A 549 3.08 -24.61 2.46
N GLU A 550 4.03 -24.95 1.59
CA GLU A 550 5.12 -25.89 1.90
C GLU A 550 6.06 -25.39 3.03
N LEU A 551 6.12 -24.07 3.23
CA LEU A 551 6.99 -23.46 4.24
C LEU A 551 6.29 -23.27 5.60
N LEU A 552 4.99 -23.53 5.72
CA LEU A 552 4.26 -23.32 6.98
C LEU A 552 4.83 -24.11 8.17
N PRO A 553 5.33 -25.35 8.03
CA PRO A 553 5.99 -26.05 9.11
C PRO A 553 7.27 -25.35 9.60
N ASP A 554 8.12 -24.87 8.67
CA ASP A 554 9.37 -24.18 9.00
C ASP A 554 9.08 -22.81 9.63
N ILE A 555 8.10 -22.09 9.08
CA ILE A 555 7.61 -20.81 9.63
C ILE A 555 7.09 -21.00 11.05
N LYS A 556 6.35 -22.08 11.31
CA LYS A 556 5.88 -22.43 12.65
C LYS A 556 7.06 -22.65 13.60
N ALA A 557 7.99 -23.51 13.22
CA ALA A 557 9.15 -23.80 14.05
C ALA A 557 9.95 -22.55 14.43
N LEU A 558 10.06 -21.60 13.46
CA LEU A 558 10.81 -20.36 13.64
C LEU A 558 10.05 -19.30 14.46
N CYS A 559 8.74 -19.17 14.27
CA CYS A 559 7.94 -18.06 14.81
C CYS A 559 7.20 -18.42 16.11
N ALA A 560 6.91 -19.71 16.36
CA ALA A 560 6.14 -20.15 17.52
C ALA A 560 6.71 -19.67 18.88
N PRO A 561 8.03 -19.58 19.11
CA PRO A 561 8.57 -19.08 20.37
C PRO A 561 8.18 -17.62 20.68
N TYR A 562 7.79 -16.84 19.68
CA TYR A 562 7.48 -15.42 19.80
C TYR A 562 5.98 -15.11 19.67
N LEU A 563 5.17 -16.12 19.33
CA LEU A 563 3.72 -16.04 19.22
C LEU A 563 3.07 -16.80 20.37
N SER A 564 2.17 -16.18 21.10
CA SER A 564 1.40 -16.83 22.16
C SER A 564 0.32 -17.78 21.59
N TRP A 565 0.66 -18.55 20.55
CA TRP A 565 -0.25 -19.46 19.89
C TRP A 565 0.03 -20.91 20.30
N ASN A 566 -0.98 -21.55 20.87
CA ASN A 566 -0.94 -23.00 21.07
C ASN A 566 -1.18 -23.75 19.75
N GLU A 567 -1.08 -25.07 19.78
CA GLU A 567 -1.24 -25.92 18.60
C GLU A 567 -2.61 -25.72 17.91
N ALA A 568 -3.68 -25.66 18.68
CA ALA A 568 -5.04 -25.47 18.14
C ALA A 568 -5.18 -24.11 17.43
N LYS A 569 -4.64 -23.03 18.01
CA LYS A 569 -4.62 -21.69 17.38
C LYS A 569 -3.78 -21.72 16.10
N TRP A 570 -2.61 -22.38 16.12
CA TRP A 570 -1.78 -22.50 14.93
C TRP A 570 -2.52 -23.19 13.77
N GLN A 571 -3.17 -24.34 14.05
CA GLN A 571 -3.94 -25.07 13.03
C GLN A 571 -5.12 -24.25 12.49
N ALA A 572 -5.81 -23.54 13.35
CA ALA A 572 -6.89 -22.63 12.95
C ALA A 572 -6.37 -21.48 12.05
N GLU A 573 -5.20 -20.90 12.37
CA GLU A 573 -4.59 -19.83 11.57
C GLU A 573 -4.11 -20.36 10.20
N VAL A 574 -3.56 -21.56 10.14
CA VAL A 574 -3.19 -22.20 8.86
C VAL A 574 -4.43 -22.43 8.00
N ALA A 575 -5.50 -23.00 8.56
CA ALA A 575 -6.74 -23.25 7.82
C ALA A 575 -7.36 -21.93 7.32
N ARG A 576 -7.43 -20.91 8.19
CA ARG A 576 -7.92 -19.56 7.86
C ARG A 576 -7.10 -18.90 6.75
N TYR A 577 -5.78 -18.92 6.86
CA TYR A 577 -4.88 -18.33 5.87
C TYR A 577 -4.99 -19.00 4.50
N LEU A 578 -4.96 -20.33 4.47
CA LEU A 578 -5.06 -21.07 3.21
C LEU A 578 -6.43 -20.89 2.53
N SER A 579 -7.52 -20.83 3.32
CA SER A 579 -8.86 -20.50 2.79
C SER A 579 -8.89 -19.09 2.21
N LEU A 580 -8.37 -18.08 2.92
CA LEU A 580 -8.26 -16.71 2.45
C LEU A 580 -7.45 -16.63 1.14
N TRP A 581 -6.28 -17.30 1.13
CA TRP A 581 -5.42 -17.31 -0.05
C TRP A 581 -6.12 -17.94 -1.25
N GLN A 582 -6.78 -19.07 -1.07
CA GLN A 582 -7.53 -19.74 -2.13
C GLN A 582 -8.66 -18.85 -2.67
N GLN A 583 -9.36 -18.12 -1.81
CA GLN A 583 -10.48 -17.28 -2.22
C GLN A 583 -10.06 -15.99 -2.93
N SER A 584 -8.92 -15.37 -2.56
CA SER A 584 -8.59 -14.00 -2.97
C SER A 584 -7.27 -13.86 -3.73
N TYR A 585 -6.40 -14.88 -3.70
CA TYR A 585 -5.05 -14.82 -4.29
C TYR A 585 -4.76 -15.96 -5.27
N SER A 586 -5.59 -17.00 -5.34
CA SER A 586 -5.50 -18.04 -6.38
C SER A 586 -6.03 -17.54 -7.72
N LEU A 587 -5.95 -18.38 -8.72
CA LEU A 587 -6.68 -18.19 -9.97
C LEU A 587 -8.20 -18.20 -9.70
N PRO A 588 -8.99 -17.43 -10.45
CA PRO A 588 -10.44 -17.53 -10.38
C PRO A 588 -10.85 -18.94 -10.83
N ASP A 589 -11.80 -19.55 -10.10
CA ASP A 589 -12.39 -20.80 -10.52
C ASP A 589 -13.08 -20.59 -11.86
N ASP A 590 -12.98 -21.57 -12.77
CA ASP A 590 -13.84 -21.62 -13.95
C ASP A 590 -15.27 -21.68 -13.42
N GLU A 591 -16.11 -20.70 -13.73
CA GLU A 591 -17.54 -20.79 -13.46
C GLU A 591 -18.04 -22.05 -14.16
N ILE A 592 -18.28 -23.11 -13.39
CA ILE A 592 -19.03 -24.24 -13.86
C ILE A 592 -20.39 -23.65 -14.23
N THR A 593 -20.61 -23.46 -15.51
CA THR A 593 -21.93 -23.16 -16.07
C THR A 593 -22.86 -24.29 -15.64
N THR A 594 -23.49 -24.12 -14.51
CA THR A 594 -24.69 -24.91 -14.15
C THR A 594 -25.85 -24.39 -14.97
N GLU A 595 -25.75 -24.53 -16.29
CA GLU A 595 -26.91 -24.74 -17.13
C GLU A 595 -27.37 -26.20 -16.91
N GLN A 596 -27.98 -26.44 -15.76
CA GLN A 596 -28.85 -27.59 -15.65
C GLN A 596 -30.18 -27.20 -16.30
N GLY A 597 -30.32 -27.71 -17.50
CA GLY A 597 -31.56 -27.64 -18.27
C GLY A 597 -32.75 -28.10 -17.46
N SER A 598 -33.77 -27.28 -17.47
CA SER A 598 -35.15 -27.68 -17.30
C SER A 598 -35.55 -28.52 -18.51
N LEU A 599 -35.71 -29.81 -18.32
CA LEU A 599 -36.62 -30.67 -19.08
C LEU A 599 -37.87 -30.92 -18.25
#